data_790b006f410b07d1ae5fa3ecfb49d67a
#
_entry.id   790b006f410b07d1ae5fa3ecfb49d67a
#
_cell.length_a   1.000
_cell.length_b   1.000
_cell.length_c   1.000
_cell.angle_alpha   90.00
_cell.angle_beta   90.00
_cell.angle_gamma   90.00
#
_symmetry.space_group_name_H-M   'P 1'
#
loop_
_entity.id
_entity.type
_entity.pdbx_description
1 polymer ?
#
loop_
_entity_poly.entity_id
_entity_poly.type
_entity_poly.pdbx_seq_one_letter_code
_entity_poly.pdbx_strand_id
1 'polypeptide(L)'
;MLMLVSANDVGVGIAEHISGTEVEFAKLMTKRAKELGANNTNFVNSHGYHDENHYTTARDLMLITLAGLKSEDFVRVWEALEYTVPATNKVSRTTKIKNIHKMLCEDLSQYYEYALGGKTGFHDDAGRCAITTAKKDGRTLLCVTMKSNKANQYKDGEKLFEYCFKYR
;
A
#
# COMPACT_ATOMS: atom_id res chain seq x y z
N MET A 1 11.91 1.73 -0.73
CA MET A 1 11.90 0.37 -1.32
C MET A 1 10.59 -0.37 -0.99
N LEU A 2 10.21 -0.54 0.27
CA LEU A 2 8.99 -1.27 0.66
C LEU A 2 7.73 -0.77 -0.09
N MET A 3 7.49 0.53 -0.11
CA MET A 3 6.29 1.10 -0.77
C MET A 3 6.35 1.05 -2.30
N LEU A 4 7.49 1.33 -2.91
CA LEU A 4 7.61 1.45 -4.37
C LEU A 4 7.67 0.09 -5.08
N VAL A 5 8.51 -0.82 -4.58
CA VAL A 5 8.77 -2.12 -5.25
C VAL A 5 8.35 -3.32 -4.40
N SER A 6 7.67 -3.08 -3.28
CA SER A 6 7.17 -4.13 -2.39
C SER A 6 8.28 -5.09 -1.90
N ALA A 7 9.44 -4.54 -1.52
CA ALA A 7 10.58 -5.31 -1.03
C ALA A 7 10.27 -5.88 0.38
N ASN A 8 9.98 -7.17 0.45
CA ASN A 8 9.55 -7.84 1.69
C ASN A 8 10.66 -7.88 2.75
N ASP A 9 11.89 -8.10 2.34
CA ASP A 9 13.09 -8.07 3.19
C ASP A 9 13.27 -6.72 3.90
N VAL A 10 12.93 -5.63 3.22
CA VAL A 10 12.92 -4.29 3.83
C VAL A 10 11.84 -4.19 4.92
N GLY A 11 10.67 -4.80 4.69
CA GLY A 11 9.61 -4.88 5.70
C GLY A 11 10.08 -5.60 6.96
N VAL A 12 10.73 -6.75 6.80
CA VAL A 12 11.33 -7.52 7.91
C VAL A 12 12.38 -6.69 8.64
N GLY A 13 13.33 -6.08 7.91
CA GLY A 13 14.39 -5.25 8.52
C GLY A 13 13.84 -4.07 9.33
N ILE A 14 12.78 -3.40 8.85
CA ILE A 14 12.09 -2.34 9.59
C ILE A 14 11.44 -2.90 10.86
N ALA A 15 10.77 -4.05 10.76
CA ALA A 15 10.09 -4.70 11.87
C ALA A 15 11.08 -5.08 12.98
N GLU A 16 12.19 -5.69 12.63
CA GLU A 16 13.24 -6.06 13.57
C GLU A 16 13.89 -4.83 14.21
N HIS A 17 14.14 -3.78 13.43
CA HIS A 17 14.71 -2.53 13.98
C HIS A 17 13.80 -1.87 15.03
N ILE A 18 12.48 -1.91 14.84
CA ILE A 18 11.52 -1.24 15.73
C ILE A 18 11.19 -2.09 16.95
N SER A 19 11.04 -3.41 16.79
CA SER A 19 10.47 -4.29 17.82
C SER A 19 11.40 -5.46 18.21
N GLY A 20 12.61 -5.51 17.67
CA GLY A 20 13.57 -6.59 17.92
C GLY A 20 13.30 -7.86 17.13
N THR A 21 12.03 -8.20 16.88
CA THR A 21 11.62 -9.32 16.03
C THR A 21 10.42 -8.96 15.18
N GLU A 22 10.25 -9.62 14.03
CA GLU A 22 9.07 -9.45 13.18
C GLU A 22 7.78 -9.84 13.89
N VAL A 23 7.80 -10.89 14.73
CA VAL A 23 6.65 -11.34 15.51
C VAL A 23 6.14 -10.26 16.48
N GLU A 24 7.05 -9.61 17.19
CA GLU A 24 6.68 -8.52 18.11
C GLU A 24 6.18 -7.28 17.33
N PHE A 25 6.76 -7.02 16.16
CA PHE A 25 6.26 -5.96 15.29
C PHE A 25 4.86 -6.26 14.76
N ALA A 26 4.55 -7.49 14.35
CA ALA A 26 3.21 -7.88 13.90
C ALA A 26 2.15 -7.73 15.01
N LYS A 27 2.51 -8.04 16.27
CA LYS A 27 1.65 -7.76 17.43
C LYS A 27 1.40 -6.26 17.59
N LEU A 28 2.46 -5.43 17.43
CA LEU A 28 2.35 -3.97 17.47
C LEU A 28 1.46 -3.45 16.34
N MET A 29 1.62 -3.96 15.11
CA MET A 29 0.75 -3.63 13.97
C MET A 29 -0.71 -3.93 14.29
N THR A 30 -1.01 -5.13 14.81
CA THR A 30 -2.36 -5.55 15.17
C THR A 30 -2.95 -4.67 16.28
N LYS A 31 -2.17 -4.38 17.30
CA LYS A 31 -2.58 -3.46 18.38
C LYS A 31 -2.94 -2.09 17.80
N ARG A 32 -2.06 -1.54 16.95
CA ARG A 32 -2.28 -0.23 16.33
C ARG A 32 -3.50 -0.22 15.42
N ALA A 33 -3.73 -1.27 14.65
CA ALA A 33 -4.93 -1.41 13.82
C ALA A 33 -6.20 -1.32 14.66
N LYS A 34 -6.27 -2.04 15.80
CA LYS A 34 -7.41 -2.00 16.72
C LYS A 34 -7.62 -0.62 17.34
N GLU A 35 -6.56 0.08 17.73
CA GLU A 35 -6.63 1.47 18.22
C GLU A 35 -7.24 2.43 17.19
N LEU A 36 -7.06 2.13 15.89
CA LEU A 36 -7.64 2.89 14.79
C LEU A 36 -9.08 2.46 14.44
N GLY A 37 -9.65 1.49 15.16
CA GLY A 37 -10.98 0.95 14.91
C GLY A 37 -11.03 -0.17 13.85
N ALA A 38 -9.87 -0.64 13.36
CA ALA A 38 -9.75 -1.75 12.42
C ALA A 38 -9.84 -3.11 13.18
N ASN A 39 -11.03 -3.41 13.66
CA ASN A 39 -11.26 -4.52 14.59
C ASN A 39 -11.29 -5.92 13.95
N ASN A 40 -11.42 -5.98 12.62
CA ASN A 40 -11.41 -7.22 11.84
C ASN A 40 -10.06 -7.44 11.15
N THR A 41 -8.97 -7.04 11.81
CA THR A 41 -7.61 -7.11 11.29
C THR A 41 -6.71 -7.83 12.30
N ASN A 42 -5.90 -8.75 11.79
CA ASN A 42 -4.83 -9.40 12.52
C ASN A 42 -3.61 -9.55 11.61
N PHE A 43 -2.47 -9.06 12.05
CA PHE A 43 -1.20 -9.19 11.36
C PHE A 43 -0.32 -10.22 12.07
N VAL A 44 0.34 -11.08 11.32
CA VAL A 44 1.30 -12.08 11.83
C VAL A 44 2.70 -11.89 11.22
N ASN A 45 2.81 -11.04 10.19
CA ASN A 45 4.07 -10.63 9.58
C ASN A 45 3.98 -9.19 9.07
N SER A 46 5.11 -8.61 8.69
CA SER A 46 5.22 -7.22 8.22
C SER A 46 5.06 -7.04 6.71
N HIS A 47 5.13 -8.13 5.93
CA HIS A 47 5.24 -8.10 4.48
C HIS A 47 4.00 -8.63 3.73
N GLY A 48 3.06 -9.28 4.43
CA GLY A 48 1.81 -9.72 3.85
C GLY A 48 1.85 -11.10 3.17
N TYR A 49 2.87 -11.94 3.38
CA TYR A 49 2.79 -13.34 2.97
C TYR A 49 1.63 -14.03 3.68
N HIS A 50 1.04 -14.99 2.96
CA HIS A 50 -0.12 -15.72 3.45
C HIS A 50 0.13 -16.46 4.76
N ASP A 51 -0.81 -16.31 5.66
CA ASP A 51 -1.00 -17.09 6.87
C ASP A 51 -2.50 -17.04 7.18
N GLU A 52 -3.09 -18.13 7.63
CA GLU A 52 -4.52 -18.22 7.93
C GLU A 52 -4.97 -17.21 8.99
N ASN A 53 -4.04 -16.80 9.87
CA ASN A 53 -4.27 -15.80 10.89
C ASN A 53 -3.92 -14.36 10.41
N HIS A 54 -3.46 -14.18 9.15
CA HIS A 54 -3.16 -12.86 8.58
C HIS A 54 -4.33 -12.38 7.73
N TYR A 55 -5.22 -11.61 8.33
CA TYR A 55 -6.45 -11.17 7.67
C TYR A 55 -6.77 -9.70 7.95
N THR A 56 -7.56 -9.12 7.06
CA THR A 56 -8.09 -7.76 7.17
C THR A 56 -9.37 -7.61 6.34
N THR A 57 -9.96 -6.43 6.36
CA THR A 57 -11.10 -6.04 5.51
C THR A 57 -10.78 -4.76 4.73
N ALA A 58 -11.52 -4.50 3.65
CA ALA A 58 -11.36 -3.25 2.90
C ALA A 58 -11.62 -2.01 3.77
N ARG A 59 -12.61 -2.10 4.70
CA ARG A 59 -12.88 -1.03 5.67
C ARG A 59 -11.71 -0.80 6.62
N ASP A 60 -11.12 -1.85 7.13
CA ASP A 60 -10.02 -1.75 8.08
C ASP A 60 -8.76 -1.19 7.42
N LEU A 61 -8.44 -1.65 6.20
CA LEU A 61 -7.34 -1.08 5.42
C LEU A 61 -7.56 0.40 5.10
N MET A 62 -8.80 0.80 4.83
CA MET A 62 -9.15 2.22 4.68
C MET A 62 -8.82 3.01 5.96
N LEU A 63 -9.23 2.53 7.13
CA LEU A 63 -8.96 3.20 8.42
C LEU A 63 -7.45 3.36 8.69
N ILE A 64 -6.69 2.28 8.46
CA ILE A 64 -5.24 2.26 8.62
C ILE A 64 -4.58 3.25 7.64
N THR A 65 -4.99 3.23 6.37
CA THR A 65 -4.44 4.14 5.36
C THR A 65 -4.76 5.60 5.66
N LEU A 66 -6.00 5.91 6.04
CA LEU A 66 -6.40 7.27 6.44
C LEU A 66 -5.60 7.78 7.64
N ALA A 67 -5.23 6.91 8.58
CA ALA A 67 -4.36 7.27 9.68
C ALA A 67 -2.94 7.61 9.20
N GLY A 68 -2.40 6.81 8.27
CA GLY A 68 -1.09 7.08 7.65
C GLY A 68 -1.06 8.39 6.88
N LEU A 69 -2.13 8.70 6.12
CA LEU A 69 -2.24 9.93 5.32
C LEU A 69 -2.30 11.23 6.14
N LYS A 70 -2.40 11.14 7.46
CA LYS A 70 -2.24 12.31 8.36
C LYS A 70 -0.78 12.70 8.61
N SER A 71 0.17 11.84 8.25
CA SER A 71 1.60 12.08 8.38
C SER A 71 2.18 12.54 7.05
N GLU A 72 2.85 13.70 7.05
CA GLU A 72 3.53 14.24 5.87
C GLU A 72 4.62 13.29 5.35
N ASP A 73 5.36 12.64 6.25
CA ASP A 73 6.37 11.64 5.88
C ASP A 73 5.76 10.43 5.18
N PHE A 74 4.59 9.96 5.67
CA PHE A 74 3.88 8.88 5.00
C PHE A 74 3.38 9.32 3.62
N VAL A 75 2.77 10.50 3.49
CA VAL A 75 2.28 11.02 2.21
C VAL A 75 3.42 11.14 1.20
N ARG A 76 4.57 11.68 1.60
CA ARG A 76 5.76 11.78 0.74
C ARG A 76 6.18 10.41 0.17
N VAL A 77 6.13 9.36 0.98
CA VAL A 77 6.47 7.99 0.53
C VAL A 77 5.34 7.34 -0.25
N TRP A 78 4.09 7.62 0.13
CA TRP A 78 2.87 7.13 -0.49
C TRP A 78 2.72 7.58 -1.95
N GLU A 79 3.06 8.85 -2.22
CA GLU A 79 2.96 9.49 -3.53
C GLU A 79 4.24 9.37 -4.37
N ALA A 80 5.30 8.77 -3.83
CA ALA A 80 6.57 8.65 -4.53
C ALA A 80 6.45 7.78 -5.79
N LEU A 81 6.82 8.34 -6.94
CA LEU A 81 6.83 7.62 -8.23
C LEU A 81 8.15 6.89 -8.46
N GLU A 82 9.25 7.44 -7.96
CA GLU A 82 10.58 6.86 -8.09
C GLU A 82 11.47 7.26 -6.91
N TYR A 83 12.53 6.50 -6.71
CA TYR A 83 13.54 6.81 -5.73
C TYR A 83 14.90 6.27 -6.17
N THR A 84 15.96 7.04 -5.93
CA THR A 84 17.32 6.58 -6.13
C THR A 84 17.89 6.10 -4.79
N VAL A 85 18.03 4.79 -4.65
CA VAL A 85 18.66 4.17 -3.50
C VAL A 85 20.15 4.52 -3.53
N PRO A 86 20.71 5.17 -2.50
CA PRO A 86 22.09 5.55 -2.49
C PRO A 86 23.01 4.33 -2.34
N ALA A 87 24.28 4.50 -2.67
CA ALA A 87 25.30 3.53 -2.34
C ALA A 87 25.38 3.31 -0.82
N THR A 88 25.72 2.10 -0.41
CA THR A 88 25.87 1.71 0.99
C THR A 88 27.28 1.18 1.23
N ASN A 89 27.62 0.85 2.48
CA ASN A 89 28.88 0.17 2.82
C ASN A 89 29.01 -1.24 2.24
N LYS A 90 27.89 -1.82 1.72
CA LYS A 90 27.86 -3.17 1.11
C LYS A 90 27.68 -3.13 -0.41
N VAL A 91 27.05 -2.06 -0.94
CA VAL A 91 26.75 -1.92 -2.36
C VAL A 91 27.23 -0.55 -2.82
N SER A 92 28.29 -0.51 -3.63
CA SER A 92 28.94 0.74 -4.09
C SER A 92 28.19 1.50 -5.18
N ARG A 93 27.14 0.92 -5.76
CA ARG A 93 26.33 1.54 -6.82
C ARG A 93 25.02 2.11 -6.28
N THR A 94 24.56 3.18 -6.90
CA THR A 94 23.17 3.66 -6.73
C THR A 94 22.21 2.82 -7.57
N THR A 95 20.96 2.70 -7.13
CA THR A 95 19.93 1.95 -7.87
C THR A 95 18.65 2.79 -7.94
N LYS A 96 18.24 3.14 -9.16
CA LYS A 96 16.95 3.80 -9.37
C LYS A 96 15.83 2.78 -9.37
N ILE A 97 14.82 2.98 -8.53
CA ILE A 97 13.60 2.17 -8.47
C ILE A 97 12.39 3.01 -8.83
N LYS A 98 11.39 2.41 -9.47
CA LYS A 98 10.12 3.04 -9.83
C LYS A 98 8.97 2.36 -9.10
N ASN A 99 7.90 3.11 -8.88
CA ASN A 99 6.68 2.56 -8.31
C ASN A 99 6.04 1.54 -9.26
N ILE A 100 5.61 0.41 -8.69
CA ILE A 100 4.97 -0.69 -9.45
C ILE A 100 3.45 -0.59 -9.50
N HIS A 101 2.85 0.43 -8.85
CA HIS A 101 1.41 0.67 -8.89
C HIS A 101 1.01 1.28 -10.24
N LYS A 102 0.37 0.49 -11.09
CA LYS A 102 0.19 0.85 -12.50
C LYS A 102 -0.69 2.08 -12.75
N MET A 103 -1.62 2.42 -11.84
CA MET A 103 -2.40 3.65 -11.96
C MET A 103 -1.54 4.92 -11.83
N LEU A 104 -0.30 4.80 -11.34
CA LEU A 104 0.65 5.90 -11.18
C LEU A 104 1.67 5.98 -12.33
N CYS A 105 1.65 5.04 -13.27
CA CYS A 105 2.65 4.92 -14.34
C CYS A 105 2.05 5.42 -15.66
N GLU A 106 2.45 6.61 -16.11
CA GLU A 106 1.94 7.28 -17.31
C GLU A 106 2.11 6.49 -18.61
N ASP A 107 3.13 5.65 -18.67
CA ASP A 107 3.45 4.80 -19.82
C ASP A 107 2.62 3.50 -19.90
N LEU A 108 1.72 3.27 -18.93
CA LEU A 108 0.92 2.06 -18.87
C LEU A 108 -0.57 2.31 -19.14
N SER A 109 -1.25 1.33 -19.76
CA SER A 109 -2.67 1.40 -20.08
C SER A 109 -3.61 1.47 -18.86
N GLN A 110 -3.09 1.25 -17.67
CA GLN A 110 -3.82 1.36 -16.40
C GLN A 110 -3.61 2.71 -15.71
N TYR A 111 -2.86 3.63 -16.34
CA TYR A 111 -2.66 4.97 -15.81
C TYR A 111 -3.98 5.69 -15.57
N TYR A 112 -4.09 6.36 -14.43
CA TYR A 112 -5.24 7.18 -14.09
C TYR A 112 -4.76 8.57 -13.65
N GLU A 113 -5.02 9.57 -14.46
CA GLU A 113 -4.47 10.93 -14.33
C GLU A 113 -4.72 11.59 -12.95
N TYR A 114 -5.78 11.17 -12.24
CA TYR A 114 -6.10 11.70 -10.92
C TYR A 114 -5.49 10.92 -9.77
N ALA A 115 -4.83 9.78 -10.03
CA ALA A 115 -4.19 8.97 -8.98
C ALA A 115 -3.00 9.72 -8.38
N LEU A 116 -2.96 9.79 -7.04
CA LEU A 116 -1.88 10.44 -6.30
C LEU A 116 -0.85 9.45 -5.75
N GLY A 117 -1.30 8.35 -5.23
CA GLY A 117 -0.45 7.38 -4.57
C GLY A 117 -1.17 6.07 -4.28
N GLY A 118 -0.43 5.08 -3.85
CA GLY A 118 -1.03 3.78 -3.57
C GLY A 118 -0.05 2.68 -3.26
N LYS A 119 -0.62 1.53 -2.90
CA LYS A 119 0.11 0.28 -2.67
C LYS A 119 -0.67 -0.89 -3.23
N THR A 120 0.05 -1.80 -3.88
CA THR A 120 -0.51 -3.05 -4.40
C THR A 120 -0.07 -4.24 -3.55
N GLY A 121 -0.84 -5.31 -3.59
CA GLY A 121 -0.49 -6.60 -3.02
C GLY A 121 -0.96 -7.73 -3.93
N PHE A 122 -0.21 -8.81 -3.93
CA PHE A 122 -0.59 -10.03 -4.63
C PHE A 122 -0.05 -11.26 -3.91
N HIS A 123 -0.94 -12.18 -3.67
CA HIS A 123 -0.68 -13.55 -3.25
C HIS A 123 -1.79 -14.44 -3.85
N ASP A 124 -1.54 -15.72 -4.09
CA ASP A 124 -2.55 -16.58 -4.73
C ASP A 124 -3.85 -16.66 -3.94
N ASP A 125 -3.78 -16.77 -2.61
CA ASP A 125 -4.97 -16.80 -1.74
C ASP A 125 -5.64 -15.43 -1.60
N ALA A 126 -4.87 -14.36 -1.49
CA ALA A 126 -5.38 -13.00 -1.36
C ALA A 126 -5.92 -12.44 -2.69
N GLY A 127 -5.53 -13.00 -3.83
CA GLY A 127 -5.75 -12.39 -5.12
C GLY A 127 -5.03 -11.05 -5.27
N ARG A 128 -5.44 -10.25 -6.22
CA ARG A 128 -4.86 -8.93 -6.45
C ARG A 128 -5.58 -7.87 -5.63
N CYS A 129 -4.81 -7.15 -4.84
CA CYS A 129 -5.27 -6.08 -3.98
C CYS A 129 -4.62 -4.75 -4.37
N ALA A 130 -5.34 -3.66 -4.24
CA ALA A 130 -4.80 -2.31 -4.40
C ALA A 130 -5.50 -1.34 -3.46
N ILE A 131 -4.72 -0.43 -2.91
CA ILE A 131 -5.22 0.77 -2.23
C ILE A 131 -4.68 1.95 -3.04
N THR A 132 -5.56 2.87 -3.44
CA THR A 132 -5.21 4.01 -4.27
C THR A 132 -5.89 5.26 -3.75
N THR A 133 -5.16 6.37 -3.69
CA THR A 133 -5.75 7.70 -3.51
C THR A 133 -5.82 8.42 -4.84
N ALA A 134 -6.90 9.16 -5.06
CA ALA A 134 -7.06 10.00 -6.24
C ALA A 134 -7.67 11.35 -5.87
N LYS A 135 -7.31 12.41 -6.61
CA LYS A 135 -7.81 13.77 -6.38
C LYS A 135 -8.31 14.38 -7.68
N LYS A 136 -9.55 14.86 -7.65
CA LYS A 136 -10.19 15.56 -8.76
C LYS A 136 -11.09 16.67 -8.21
N ASP A 137 -11.05 17.85 -8.81
CA ASP A 137 -11.88 19.00 -8.46
C ASP A 137 -11.86 19.35 -6.96
N GLY A 138 -10.65 19.30 -6.36
CA GLY A 138 -10.43 19.61 -4.95
C GLY A 138 -10.81 18.49 -3.96
N ARG A 139 -11.46 17.42 -4.42
CA ARG A 139 -11.85 16.26 -3.59
C ARG A 139 -10.83 15.14 -3.68
N THR A 140 -10.45 14.60 -2.53
CA THR A 140 -9.57 13.42 -2.44
C THR A 140 -10.38 12.20 -2.01
N LEU A 141 -10.23 11.12 -2.75
CA LEU A 141 -10.89 9.84 -2.48
C LEU A 141 -9.84 8.76 -2.23
N LEU A 142 -10.20 7.78 -1.41
CA LEU A 142 -9.42 6.57 -1.15
C LEU A 142 -10.25 5.36 -1.58
N CYS A 143 -9.70 4.53 -2.45
CA CYS A 143 -10.30 3.29 -2.91
C CYS A 143 -9.48 2.09 -2.43
N VAL A 144 -10.16 1.06 -1.94
CA VAL A 144 -9.57 -0.23 -1.56
C VAL A 144 -10.25 -1.32 -2.36
N THR A 145 -9.48 -2.02 -3.20
CA THR A 145 -9.93 -3.21 -3.92
C THR A 145 -9.20 -4.43 -3.39
N MET A 146 -9.92 -5.51 -3.09
CA MET A 146 -9.38 -6.74 -2.54
C MET A 146 -9.89 -7.96 -3.32
N LYS A 147 -9.07 -9.01 -3.33
CA LYS A 147 -9.38 -10.30 -3.96
C LYS A 147 -9.85 -10.18 -5.42
N SER A 148 -9.29 -9.21 -6.15
CA SER A 148 -9.56 -9.00 -7.57
C SER A 148 -8.65 -9.90 -8.43
N ASN A 149 -8.84 -9.86 -9.75
CA ASN A 149 -8.01 -10.56 -10.73
C ASN A 149 -7.12 -9.57 -11.51
N LYS A 150 -6.24 -10.11 -12.35
CA LYS A 150 -5.28 -9.31 -13.14
C LYS A 150 -5.96 -8.30 -14.09
N ALA A 151 -7.14 -8.62 -14.61
CA ALA A 151 -7.85 -7.76 -15.55
C ALA A 151 -8.57 -6.61 -14.86
N ASN A 152 -9.05 -6.82 -13.63
CA ASN A 152 -9.99 -5.91 -12.97
C ASN A 152 -9.38 -5.10 -11.83
N GLN A 153 -8.24 -5.50 -11.28
CA GLN A 153 -7.61 -4.85 -10.11
C GLN A 153 -7.64 -3.32 -10.17
N TYR A 154 -7.29 -2.72 -11.31
CA TYR A 154 -7.25 -1.27 -11.49
C TYR A 154 -8.55 -0.71 -12.10
N LYS A 155 -9.20 -1.48 -12.98
CA LYS A 155 -10.46 -1.08 -13.61
C LYS A 155 -11.59 -0.89 -12.59
N ASP A 156 -11.63 -1.72 -11.55
CA ASP A 156 -12.63 -1.59 -10.50
C ASP A 156 -12.38 -0.31 -9.68
N GLY A 157 -11.12 0.00 -9.37
CA GLY A 157 -10.75 1.24 -8.70
C GLY A 157 -11.10 2.49 -9.53
N GLU A 158 -10.74 2.49 -10.82
CA GLU A 158 -11.07 3.57 -11.76
C GLU A 158 -12.57 3.83 -11.84
N LYS A 159 -13.39 2.78 -12.04
CA LYS A 159 -14.86 2.90 -12.08
C LYS A 159 -15.43 3.48 -10.79
N LEU A 160 -14.90 3.06 -9.64
CA LEU A 160 -15.35 3.57 -8.34
C LEU A 160 -14.97 5.07 -8.19
N PHE A 161 -13.79 5.48 -8.60
CA PHE A 161 -13.38 6.87 -8.60
C PHE A 161 -14.26 7.71 -9.51
N GLU A 162 -14.45 7.30 -10.77
CA GLU A 162 -15.29 8.03 -11.73
C GLU A 162 -16.74 8.17 -11.24
N TYR A 163 -17.30 7.09 -10.68
CA TYR A 163 -18.64 7.13 -10.09
C TYR A 163 -18.71 8.14 -8.92
N CYS A 164 -17.76 8.05 -7.98
CA CYS A 164 -17.77 8.91 -6.80
C CYS A 164 -17.46 10.38 -7.13
N PHE A 165 -16.56 10.66 -8.08
CA PHE A 165 -16.29 12.03 -8.52
C PHE A 165 -17.47 12.65 -9.25
N LYS A 166 -18.29 11.84 -9.96
CA LYS A 166 -19.44 12.32 -10.70
C LYS A 166 -20.67 12.52 -9.82
N TYR A 167 -20.93 11.64 -8.87
CA TYR A 167 -22.24 11.56 -8.20
C TYR A 167 -22.22 11.84 -6.69
N ARG A 168 -21.08 12.00 -6.10
CA ARG A 168 -20.92 12.19 -4.66
C ARG A 168 -19.93 13.31 -4.37
#